data_38fb32f9ac1378b17213ee8c971d2a5f
#
_entry.id   38fb32f9ac1378b17213ee8c971d2a5f
#
_cell.length_a   1.000
_cell.length_b   1.000
_cell.length_c   1.000
_cell.angle_alpha   90.00
_cell.angle_beta   90.00
_cell.angle_gamma   90.00
#
_symmetry.space_group_name_H-M   'P 1'
#
loop_
_entity.id
_entity.type
_entity.pdbx_description
1 polymer ?
#
loop_
_entity_poly.entity_id
_entity_poly.type
_entity_poly.pdbx_seq_one_letter_code
_entity_poly.pdbx_strand_id
1 'polypeptide(L)' 'MIEYFVEVPNKGIQEPVRTLEDAYSIWYDLAQEFGFAEVCWYALNGKRVSEGSYSDKD' A
#
# COMPACT_ATOMS: atom_id res chain seq x y z
N MET A 1 -7.36 -9.52 -13.40
CA MET A 1 -7.13 -8.12 -13.03
C MET A 1 -6.55 -8.05 -11.63
N ILE A 2 -5.49 -7.28 -11.48
CA ILE A 2 -4.83 -7.15 -10.18
C ILE A 2 -5.43 -5.98 -9.41
N GLU A 3 -5.77 -6.23 -8.16
CA GLU A 3 -6.28 -5.19 -7.29
C GLU A 3 -5.20 -4.79 -6.32
N TYR A 4 -4.92 -3.52 -6.28
CA TYR A 4 -3.91 -2.98 -5.38
C TYR A 4 -4.55 -2.44 -4.12
N PHE A 5 -3.80 -2.41 -3.05
CA PHE A 5 -4.23 -1.73 -1.84
C PHE A 5 -3.00 -1.14 -1.16
N VAL A 6 -3.23 -0.07 -0.40
CA VAL A 6 -2.17 0.55 0.37
C VAL A 6 -2.41 0.22 1.83
N GLU A 7 -1.40 -0.27 2.50
CA GLU A 7 -1.54 -0.76 3.85
C GLU A 7 -0.61 -0.06 4.81
N VAL A 8 -1.13 0.25 6.01
CA VAL A 8 -0.30 0.68 7.13
C VAL A 8 -0.43 -0.41 8.18
N PRO A 9 0.51 -1.37 8.22
CA PRO A 9 0.34 -2.57 9.03
C PRO A 9 0.15 -2.31 10.52
N ASN A 10 0.86 -1.34 11.06
CA ASN A 10 0.79 -1.05 12.48
C ASN A 10 -0.52 -0.41 12.91
N LYS A 11 -1.30 0.07 11.95
CA LYS A 11 -2.56 0.76 12.24
C LYS A 11 -3.77 -0.01 11.76
N GLY A 12 -3.56 -1.13 11.10
CA GLY A 12 -4.67 -1.92 10.58
C GLY A 12 -5.42 -1.23 9.45
N ILE A 13 -4.75 -0.34 8.74
CA ILE A 13 -5.37 0.41 7.65
C ILE A 13 -5.09 -0.28 6.33
N GLN A 14 -6.13 -0.46 5.52
CA GLN A 14 -6.01 -1.00 4.18
C GLN A 14 -6.93 -0.20 3.28
N GLU A 15 -6.34 0.47 2.29
CA GLU A 15 -7.12 1.29 1.35
C GLU A 15 -7.06 0.65 -0.03
N PRO A 16 -8.14 0.08 -0.51
CA PRO A 16 -8.15 -0.51 -1.85
C PRO A 16 -8.14 0.58 -2.91
N VAL A 17 -7.41 0.33 -3.99
CA VAL A 17 -7.33 1.27 -5.09
C VAL A 17 -7.43 0.52 -6.41
N ARG A 18 -7.74 1.23 -7.47
CA ARG A 18 -7.95 0.62 -8.78
C ARG A 18 -6.70 0.53 -9.61
N THR A 19 -5.84 1.51 -9.51
CA THR A 19 -4.65 1.58 -10.34
C THR A 19 -3.43 1.79 -9.46
N LEU A 20 -2.29 1.44 -10.03
CA LEU A 20 -1.03 1.63 -9.32
C LEU A 20 -0.76 3.12 -9.08
N GLU A 21 -1.21 3.93 -10.02
CA GLU A 21 -1.04 5.38 -9.91
C GLU A 21 -1.80 5.92 -8.69
N ASP A 22 -3.04 5.47 -8.54
CA ASP A 22 -3.84 5.84 -7.37
C ASP A 22 -3.20 5.32 -6.09
N ALA A 23 -2.64 4.12 -6.16
CA ALA A 23 -1.98 3.53 -5.00
C ALA A 23 -0.82 4.41 -4.53
N TYR A 24 -0.02 4.90 -5.47
CA TYR A 24 1.12 5.73 -5.09
C TYR A 24 0.70 7.06 -4.47
N SER A 25 -0.40 7.61 -4.93
CA SER A 25 -0.93 8.84 -4.37
C SER A 25 -1.32 8.66 -2.91
N ILE A 26 -2.09 7.61 -2.64
CA ILE A 26 -2.55 7.31 -1.29
C ILE A 26 -1.37 6.86 -0.42
N TRP A 27 -0.47 6.11 -1.00
CA TRP A 27 0.74 5.64 -0.33
C TRP A 27 1.53 6.82 0.26
N TYR A 28 1.74 7.83 -0.56
CA TYR A 28 2.49 9.01 -0.11
C TYR A 28 1.80 9.69 1.06
N ASP A 29 0.48 9.88 0.94
CA ASP A 29 -0.29 10.54 1.98
C ASP A 29 -0.27 9.75 3.29
N LEU A 30 -0.47 8.46 3.21
CA LEU A 30 -0.48 7.61 4.40
C LEU A 30 0.89 7.52 5.04
N ALA A 31 1.94 7.46 4.22
CA ALA A 31 3.29 7.42 4.75
C ALA A 31 3.64 8.71 5.49
N GLN A 32 3.17 9.83 4.97
CA GLN A 32 3.39 11.11 5.63
C GLN A 32 2.66 11.18 6.97
N GLU A 33 1.46 10.65 7.00
CA GLU A 33 0.64 10.73 8.20
C GLU A 33 1.08 9.74 9.27
N PHE A 34 1.41 8.51 8.87
CA PHE A 34 1.68 7.44 9.82
C PHE A 34 3.14 7.00 9.86
N GLY A 35 3.96 7.54 8.99
CA GLY A 35 5.39 7.26 8.98
C GLY A 35 5.81 6.08 8.12
N PHE A 36 4.86 5.26 7.68
CA PHE A 36 5.17 4.08 6.88
C PHE A 36 3.91 3.57 6.18
N ALA A 37 4.05 3.18 4.94
CA ALA A 37 2.97 2.56 4.20
C ALA A 37 3.55 1.65 3.11
N GLU A 38 2.76 0.68 2.68
CA GLU A 38 3.16 -0.27 1.64
C GLU A 38 2.10 -0.35 0.56
N VAL A 39 2.54 -0.48 -0.69
CA VAL A 39 1.65 -0.79 -1.80
C VAL A 39 1.71 -2.29 -2.03
N CYS A 40 0.56 -2.94 -1.97
CA CYS A 40 0.48 -4.40 -2.02
C CYS A 40 -0.57 -4.87 -3.01
N TRP A 41 -0.51 -6.15 -3.34
CA TRP A 41 -1.54 -6.80 -4.15
C TRP A 41 -1.50 -8.29 -3.86
N TYR A 42 -2.57 -8.99 -4.23
CA TYR A 42 -2.63 -10.43 -4.05
C TYR A 42 -2.47 -11.12 -5.39
N ALA A 43 -1.58 -12.10 -5.45
CA ALA A 43 -1.39 -12.91 -6.63
C ALA A 43 -2.57 -13.88 -6.78
N LEU A 44 -2.63 -14.56 -7.92
CA LEU A 44 -3.71 -15.48 -8.20
C LEU A 44 -3.83 -16.60 -7.17
N ASN A 45 -2.71 -16.99 -6.59
CA ASN A 45 -2.72 -18.04 -5.57
C ASN A 45 -3.03 -17.51 -4.17
N GLY A 46 -3.41 -16.25 -4.07
CA GLY A 46 -3.76 -15.63 -2.80
C GLY A 46 -2.59 -15.11 -2.01
N LYS A 47 -1.39 -15.17 -2.57
CA LYS A 47 -0.20 -14.73 -1.86
C LYS A 47 -0.09 -13.21 -1.91
N ARG A 48 0.20 -12.62 -0.75
CA ARG A 48 0.37 -11.18 -0.64
C ARG A 48 1.73 -10.79 -1.21
N VAL A 49 1.74 -9.80 -2.08
CA VAL A 49 2.97 -9.31 -2.71
C VAL A 49 3.09 -7.82 -2.41
N SER A 50 4.26 -7.40 -1.94
CA SER A 50 4.52 -6.00 -1.70
C SER A 50 5.22 -5.41 -2.91
N GLU A 51 4.60 -4.39 -3.49
CA GLU A 51 5.17 -3.72 -4.65
C GLU A 51 6.26 -2.73 -4.22
N GLY A 52 6.08 -2.16 -3.06
CA GLY A 52 7.07 -1.25 -2.52
C GLY A 52 6.60 -0.68 -1.20
N SER A 53 7.53 -0.15 -0.44
CA SER A 53 7.20 0.47 0.83
C SER A 53 7.88 1.84 0.91
N TYR A 54 7.32 2.70 1.74
CA TYR A 54 7.84 4.05 1.92
C TYR A 54 7.79 4.40 3.40
N SER A 55 8.91 4.89 3.89
CA SER A 55 9.01 5.35 5.27
C SER A 55 9.38 6.81 5.27
N ASP A 56 8.58 7.63 5.94
CA ASP A 56 8.83 9.05 6.04
C ASP A 56 9.97 9.35 7.00
N LYS A 57 10.29 8.37 7.80
CA LYS A 57 11.29 8.51 8.78
C LYS A 57 12.55 7.81 8.35
N ASP A 58 13.57 8.38 8.07
CA ASP A 58 14.74 7.64 7.69
C ASP A 58 16.00 8.13 8.37
#